data_71ca156b01ef9450e1a193cd0400e68f
#
_entry.id   71ca156b01ef9450e1a193cd0400e68f
#
_cell.length_a   1.000
_cell.length_b   1.000
_cell.length_c   1.000
_cell.angle_alpha   90.00
_cell.angle_beta   90.00
_cell.angle_gamma   90.00
#
_symmetry.space_group_name_H-M   'P 1'
#
loop_
_entity.id
_entity.type
_entity.pdbx_description
1 polymer ?
#
loop_
_entity_poly.entity_id
_entity_poly.type
_entity_poly.pdbx_seq_one_letter_code
_entity_poly.pdbx_strand_id
1 'polypeptide(L)'
;MDKQMTFSLEVIKRVQETVVTYATSPFAVGYRISPEEIENPGITMEDTLHFVGVLAEQNLDYIHVSLDRFWAGLRRDGSATNSRIIMIQERVGDRVPVIGVGGLSTPDDVVQALESGVPLVALGHAMILNPDWIALVQSGREKEIKMTISRSSQKELAIPDGLWAMITNIPGWFQVID
;
A
#
# COMPACT_ATOMS: atom_id res chain seq x y z
N MET A 1 -19.47 16.09 -0.78
CA MET A 1 -18.60 15.04 -1.32
C MET A 1 -18.20 15.27 -2.78
N ASP A 2 -19.12 15.51 -3.71
CA ASP A 2 -18.77 15.66 -5.14
C ASP A 2 -17.74 16.77 -5.43
N LYS A 3 -17.81 17.91 -4.71
CA LYS A 3 -16.82 19.00 -4.85
C LYS A 3 -15.42 18.63 -4.34
N GLN A 4 -15.30 17.73 -3.37
CA GLN A 4 -14.00 17.30 -2.81
C GLN A 4 -13.27 16.34 -3.77
N MET A 5 -14.02 15.55 -4.54
CA MET A 5 -13.47 14.62 -5.53
C MET A 5 -13.01 15.32 -6.81
N THR A 6 -13.54 16.51 -7.12
CA THR A 6 -13.27 17.24 -8.37
C THR A 6 -11.79 17.43 -8.63
N PHE A 7 -11.00 17.77 -7.60
CA PHE A 7 -9.56 17.96 -7.75
C PHE A 7 -8.85 16.65 -8.14
N SER A 8 -9.14 15.56 -7.43
CA SER A 8 -8.51 14.27 -7.71
C SER A 8 -8.87 13.76 -9.11
N LEU A 9 -10.14 13.89 -9.51
CA LEU A 9 -10.59 13.47 -10.83
C LEU A 9 -9.97 14.30 -11.96
N GLU A 10 -9.82 15.61 -11.78
CA GLU A 10 -9.15 16.48 -12.76
C GLU A 10 -7.66 16.13 -12.86
N VAL A 11 -6.98 15.82 -11.74
CA VAL A 11 -5.58 15.35 -11.76
C VAL A 11 -5.45 14.06 -12.54
N ILE A 12 -6.31 13.06 -12.28
CA ILE A 12 -6.32 11.79 -13.02
C ILE A 12 -6.47 12.06 -14.51
N LYS A 13 -7.46 12.84 -14.89
CA LYS A 13 -7.72 13.22 -16.29
C LYS A 13 -6.48 13.83 -16.95
N ARG A 14 -5.83 14.81 -16.29
CA ARG A 14 -4.62 15.48 -16.84
C ARG A 14 -3.45 14.51 -16.97
N VAL A 15 -3.27 13.60 -16.01
CA VAL A 15 -2.23 12.57 -16.10
C VAL A 15 -2.49 11.66 -17.30
N GLN A 16 -3.72 11.18 -17.47
CA GLN A 16 -4.09 10.31 -18.60
C GLN A 16 -3.91 11.03 -19.96
N GLU A 17 -4.36 12.28 -20.09
CA GLU A 17 -4.14 13.11 -21.28
C GLU A 17 -2.64 13.27 -21.59
N THR A 18 -1.81 13.45 -20.56
CA THR A 18 -0.37 13.57 -20.70
C THR A 18 0.26 12.25 -21.17
N VAL A 19 -0.16 11.13 -20.58
CA VAL A 19 0.31 9.79 -20.98
C VAL A 19 -0.06 9.53 -22.45
N VAL A 20 -1.30 9.77 -22.85
CA VAL A 20 -1.74 9.61 -24.25
C VAL A 20 -0.92 10.46 -25.21
N THR A 21 -0.53 11.67 -24.77
CA THR A 21 0.19 12.62 -25.64
C THR A 21 1.68 12.29 -25.77
N TYR A 22 2.33 11.81 -24.70
CA TYR A 22 3.80 11.74 -24.63
C TYR A 22 4.37 10.35 -24.42
N ALA A 23 3.58 9.37 -23.97
CA ALA A 23 4.12 8.03 -23.75
C ALA A 23 4.43 7.34 -25.09
N THR A 24 5.65 6.84 -25.20
CA THR A 24 6.15 6.08 -26.37
C THR A 24 6.08 4.57 -26.17
N SER A 25 5.64 4.14 -24.99
CA SER A 25 5.44 2.73 -24.60
C SER A 25 4.28 2.65 -23.60
N PRO A 26 3.74 1.45 -23.30
CA PRO A 26 2.70 1.26 -22.30
C PRO A 26 3.11 1.88 -20.96
N PHE A 27 2.22 2.66 -20.36
CA PHE A 27 2.45 3.38 -19.12
C PHE A 27 1.26 3.20 -18.17
N ALA A 28 1.50 2.57 -17.02
CA ALA A 28 0.46 2.32 -16.04
C ALA A 28 0.14 3.58 -15.22
N VAL A 29 -1.14 3.91 -15.10
CA VAL A 29 -1.65 5.04 -14.30
C VAL A 29 -2.52 4.50 -13.17
N GLY A 30 -2.09 4.68 -11.94
CA GLY A 30 -2.85 4.28 -10.76
C GLY A 30 -3.14 5.44 -9.81
N TYR A 31 -4.00 5.18 -8.84
CA TYR A 31 -4.32 6.13 -7.77
C TYR A 31 -3.97 5.54 -6.41
N ARG A 32 -3.27 6.30 -5.56
CA ARG A 32 -2.96 5.88 -4.20
C ARG A 32 -3.82 6.63 -3.19
N ILE A 33 -4.47 5.88 -2.30
CA ILE A 33 -5.39 6.41 -1.29
C ILE A 33 -5.05 5.92 0.11
N SER A 34 -5.17 6.81 1.12
CA SER A 34 -5.27 6.46 2.53
C SER A 34 -6.76 6.44 2.90
N PRO A 35 -7.32 5.29 3.30
CA PRO A 35 -8.77 5.12 3.26
C PRO A 35 -9.54 5.78 4.38
N GLU A 36 -8.91 6.10 5.50
CA GLU A 36 -9.62 6.64 6.66
C GLU A 36 -8.68 7.45 7.55
N GLU A 37 -9.16 8.61 8.01
CA GLU A 37 -8.51 9.48 8.99
C GLU A 37 -9.22 9.38 10.34
N ILE A 38 -8.45 9.52 11.43
CA ILE A 38 -8.98 9.48 12.80
C ILE A 38 -9.58 10.83 13.20
N GLU A 39 -9.05 11.89 12.61
CA GLU A 39 -9.38 13.28 12.89
C GLU A 39 -10.81 13.62 12.43
N ASN A 40 -11.39 14.62 13.08
CA ASN A 40 -12.68 15.19 12.68
C ASN A 40 -12.57 16.73 12.62
N PRO A 41 -12.71 17.36 11.43
CA PRO A 41 -13.09 16.74 10.15
C PRO A 41 -11.95 15.93 9.53
N GLY A 42 -12.30 14.87 8.82
CA GLY A 42 -11.37 13.97 8.12
C GLY A 42 -12.13 12.94 7.30
N ILE A 43 -11.43 12.26 6.41
CA ILE A 43 -11.99 11.26 5.50
C ILE A 43 -12.51 10.06 6.31
N THR A 44 -13.77 9.70 6.08
CA THR A 44 -14.39 8.50 6.64
C THR A 44 -14.30 7.31 5.69
N MET A 45 -14.52 6.12 6.22
CA MET A 45 -14.58 4.93 5.35
C MET A 45 -15.75 4.98 4.37
N GLU A 46 -16.88 5.59 4.73
CA GLU A 46 -18.01 5.82 3.84
C GLU A 46 -17.62 6.74 2.66
N ASP A 47 -16.90 7.84 2.94
CA ASP A 47 -16.36 8.73 1.91
C ASP A 47 -15.44 7.97 0.96
N THR A 48 -14.57 7.13 1.51
CA THR A 48 -13.63 6.31 0.73
C THR A 48 -14.35 5.29 -0.15
N LEU A 49 -15.33 4.56 0.38
CA LEU A 49 -16.10 3.59 -0.41
C LEU A 49 -16.86 4.25 -1.55
N HIS A 50 -17.38 5.46 -1.32
CA HIS A 50 -17.97 6.24 -2.40
C HIS A 50 -16.90 6.62 -3.44
N PHE A 51 -15.78 7.16 -3.02
CA PHE A 51 -14.73 7.63 -3.91
C PHE A 51 -14.05 6.52 -4.71
N VAL A 52 -13.73 5.36 -4.10
CA VAL A 52 -13.14 4.24 -4.85
C VAL A 52 -14.13 3.66 -5.88
N GLY A 53 -15.44 3.73 -5.61
CA GLY A 53 -16.45 3.41 -6.60
C GLY A 53 -16.39 4.31 -7.83
N VAL A 54 -16.15 5.61 -7.64
CA VAL A 54 -15.96 6.59 -8.73
C VAL A 54 -14.60 6.38 -9.42
N LEU A 55 -13.53 6.11 -8.64
CA LEU A 55 -12.19 5.82 -9.19
C LEU A 55 -12.20 4.59 -10.10
N ALA A 56 -12.98 3.56 -9.75
CA ALA A 56 -13.10 2.34 -10.54
C ALA A 56 -13.68 2.56 -11.96
N GLU A 57 -14.31 3.72 -12.21
CA GLU A 57 -14.81 4.13 -13.54
C GLU A 57 -13.84 5.04 -14.32
N GLN A 58 -12.66 5.36 -13.76
CA GLN A 58 -11.73 6.34 -14.34
C GLN A 58 -10.66 5.74 -15.27
N ASN A 59 -10.82 4.49 -15.70
CA ASN A 59 -9.82 3.79 -16.55
C ASN A 59 -8.40 3.85 -15.94
N LEU A 60 -8.31 3.51 -14.66
CA LEU A 60 -7.06 3.35 -13.95
C LEU A 60 -6.56 1.91 -14.08
N ASP A 61 -5.23 1.74 -14.10
CA ASP A 61 -4.60 0.42 -14.13
C ASP A 61 -4.59 -0.25 -12.75
N TYR A 62 -4.62 0.55 -11.67
CA TYR A 62 -4.71 0.03 -10.30
C TYR A 62 -5.15 1.11 -9.28
N ILE A 63 -5.66 0.66 -8.14
CA ILE A 63 -5.84 1.49 -6.93
C ILE A 63 -4.94 0.93 -5.84
N HIS A 64 -4.01 1.75 -5.33
CA HIS A 64 -3.11 1.38 -4.25
C HIS A 64 -3.63 1.91 -2.91
N VAL A 65 -4.00 1.00 -2.00
CA VAL A 65 -4.55 1.34 -0.69
C VAL A 65 -3.43 1.35 0.35
N SER A 66 -3.12 2.53 0.91
CA SER A 66 -2.08 2.72 1.91
C SER A 66 -2.61 2.46 3.31
N LEU A 67 -2.17 1.38 3.93
CA LEU A 67 -2.51 0.98 5.29
C LEU A 67 -1.25 0.79 6.14
N ASP A 68 -1.40 1.00 7.44
CA ASP A 68 -0.42 0.62 8.47
C ASP A 68 -0.39 -0.89 8.69
N ARG A 69 -1.56 -1.53 8.70
CA ARG A 69 -1.74 -2.98 8.79
C ARG A 69 -2.80 -3.44 7.80
N PHE A 70 -2.48 -4.46 7.01
CA PHE A 70 -3.36 -5.01 5.97
C PHE A 70 -4.73 -5.43 6.53
N TRP A 71 -4.73 -6.10 7.67
CA TRP A 71 -5.94 -6.60 8.33
C TRP A 71 -6.62 -5.58 9.26
N ALA A 72 -6.18 -4.32 9.26
CA ALA A 72 -6.75 -3.33 10.16
C ALA A 72 -8.21 -3.02 9.81
N GLY A 73 -9.08 -3.10 10.82
CA GLY A 73 -10.47 -2.66 10.76
C GLY A 73 -10.61 -1.14 10.70
N LEU A 74 -11.83 -0.64 10.88
CA LEU A 74 -12.12 0.79 10.88
C LEU A 74 -11.34 1.51 11.99
N ARG A 75 -10.86 2.72 11.68
CA ARG A 75 -10.15 3.56 12.66
C ARG A 75 -11.11 4.25 13.63
N ARG A 76 -12.31 4.60 13.16
CA ARG A 76 -13.32 5.34 13.93
C ARG A 76 -14.29 4.44 14.67
N ASP A 77 -14.45 3.19 14.22
CA ASP A 77 -15.30 2.19 14.84
C ASP A 77 -14.49 0.92 15.15
N GLY A 78 -13.95 0.85 16.35
CA GLY A 78 -13.16 -0.30 16.81
C GLY A 78 -13.94 -1.62 16.96
N SER A 79 -15.27 -1.59 16.81
CA SER A 79 -16.13 -2.78 16.87
C SER A 79 -16.26 -3.50 15.51
N ALA A 80 -15.91 -2.83 14.41
CA ALA A 80 -16.02 -3.40 13.08
C ALA A 80 -14.92 -4.43 12.81
N THR A 81 -15.31 -5.65 12.49
CA THR A 81 -14.42 -6.79 12.24
C THR A 81 -13.84 -6.82 10.81
N ASN A 82 -14.44 -6.09 9.88
CA ASN A 82 -14.04 -6.13 8.48
C ASN A 82 -12.82 -5.24 8.24
N SER A 83 -11.81 -5.82 7.58
CA SER A 83 -10.63 -5.07 7.14
C SER A 83 -10.99 -4.01 6.09
N ARG A 84 -10.43 -2.80 6.23
CA ARG A 84 -10.64 -1.68 5.29
C ARG A 84 -10.25 -2.04 3.86
N ILE A 85 -9.20 -2.85 3.67
CA ILE A 85 -8.79 -3.29 2.33
C ILE A 85 -9.81 -4.21 1.69
N ILE A 86 -10.40 -5.13 2.47
CA ILE A 86 -11.44 -6.05 1.97
C ILE A 86 -12.69 -5.27 1.58
N MET A 87 -13.13 -4.33 2.40
CA MET A 87 -14.27 -3.46 2.07
C MET A 87 -14.06 -2.69 0.76
N ILE A 88 -12.83 -2.21 0.52
CA ILE A 88 -12.46 -1.51 -0.72
C ILE A 88 -12.47 -2.49 -1.88
N GLN A 89 -11.86 -3.67 -1.74
CA GLN A 89 -11.84 -4.70 -2.79
C GLN A 89 -13.27 -5.11 -3.18
N GLU A 90 -14.13 -5.37 -2.21
CA GLU A 90 -15.55 -5.69 -2.45
C GLU A 90 -16.27 -4.56 -3.19
N ARG A 91 -16.00 -3.31 -2.81
CA ARG A 91 -16.61 -2.12 -3.45
C ARG A 91 -16.16 -1.92 -4.88
N VAL A 92 -14.89 -2.17 -5.16
CA VAL A 92 -14.27 -2.02 -6.48
C VAL A 92 -14.62 -3.22 -7.38
N GLY A 93 -14.63 -4.43 -6.81
CA GLY A 93 -14.82 -5.68 -7.55
C GLY A 93 -13.68 -5.90 -8.56
N ASP A 94 -14.01 -6.42 -9.74
CA ASP A 94 -13.06 -6.72 -10.82
C ASP A 94 -12.83 -5.55 -11.79
N ARG A 95 -13.36 -4.36 -11.50
CA ARG A 95 -13.30 -3.20 -12.41
C ARG A 95 -11.90 -2.60 -12.53
N VAL A 96 -11.14 -2.63 -11.44
CA VAL A 96 -9.74 -2.18 -11.38
C VAL A 96 -9.00 -2.96 -10.30
N PRO A 97 -7.78 -3.47 -10.55
CA PRO A 97 -7.03 -4.22 -9.55
C PRO A 97 -6.64 -3.33 -8.35
N VAL A 98 -6.83 -3.88 -7.14
CA VAL A 98 -6.43 -3.23 -5.89
C VAL A 98 -5.07 -3.76 -5.45
N ILE A 99 -4.16 -2.84 -5.06
CA ILE A 99 -2.90 -3.17 -4.41
C ILE A 99 -3.06 -2.91 -2.92
N GLY A 100 -2.96 -3.96 -2.10
CA GLY A 100 -2.99 -3.86 -0.65
C GLY A 100 -1.58 -3.77 -0.06
N VAL A 101 -1.39 -2.94 0.98
CA VAL A 101 -0.13 -2.84 1.73
C VAL A 101 -0.42 -2.72 3.21
N GLY A 102 0.52 -3.12 4.05
CA GLY A 102 0.49 -2.86 5.49
C GLY A 102 0.98 -4.05 6.32
N GLY A 103 2.20 -3.97 6.85
CA GLY A 103 2.76 -4.93 7.80
C GLY A 103 2.95 -6.35 7.28
N LEU A 104 2.85 -6.60 5.98
CA LEU A 104 3.17 -7.89 5.38
C LEU A 104 4.68 -8.05 5.32
N SER A 105 5.21 -9.15 5.85
CA SER A 105 6.66 -9.34 5.98
C SER A 105 7.11 -10.73 5.56
N THR A 106 6.30 -11.76 5.82
CA THR A 106 6.60 -13.15 5.50
C THR A 106 5.89 -13.61 4.22
N PRO A 107 6.35 -14.68 3.57
CA PRO A 107 5.62 -15.30 2.45
C PRO A 107 4.20 -15.74 2.83
N ASP A 108 4.02 -16.25 4.05
CA ASP A 108 2.70 -16.66 4.54
C ASP A 108 1.74 -15.48 4.67
N ASP A 109 2.23 -14.30 5.15
CA ASP A 109 1.43 -13.07 5.17
C ASP A 109 0.96 -12.69 3.77
N VAL A 110 1.85 -12.81 2.78
CA VAL A 110 1.55 -12.47 1.38
C VAL A 110 0.54 -13.45 0.79
N VAL A 111 0.72 -14.75 1.01
CA VAL A 111 -0.24 -15.79 0.55
C VAL A 111 -1.62 -15.53 1.15
N GLN A 112 -1.69 -15.32 2.46
CA GLN A 112 -2.94 -15.06 3.16
C GLN A 112 -3.63 -13.77 2.64
N ALA A 113 -2.84 -12.73 2.36
CA ALA A 113 -3.36 -11.49 1.80
C ALA A 113 -3.95 -11.70 0.40
N LEU A 114 -3.29 -12.46 -0.46
CA LEU A 114 -3.79 -12.78 -1.81
C LEU A 114 -5.03 -13.69 -1.77
N GLU A 115 -5.06 -14.67 -0.86
CA GLU A 115 -6.21 -15.56 -0.64
C GLU A 115 -7.45 -14.81 -0.14
N SER A 116 -7.30 -13.61 0.41
CA SER A 116 -8.42 -12.75 0.79
C SER A 116 -9.20 -12.14 -0.39
N GLY A 117 -8.73 -12.35 -1.62
CA GLY A 117 -9.31 -11.80 -2.84
C GLY A 117 -8.72 -10.46 -3.29
N VAL A 118 -7.75 -9.91 -2.57
CA VAL A 118 -6.98 -8.72 -3.01
C VAL A 118 -5.91 -9.18 -4.00
N PRO A 119 -5.98 -8.76 -5.29
CA PRO A 119 -5.19 -9.40 -6.35
C PRO A 119 -3.69 -9.05 -6.32
N LEU A 120 -3.32 -7.94 -5.71
CA LEU A 120 -1.93 -7.47 -5.67
C LEU A 120 -1.56 -6.99 -4.26
N VAL A 121 -0.32 -7.23 -3.86
CA VAL A 121 0.22 -6.75 -2.59
C VAL A 121 1.51 -5.97 -2.78
N ALA A 122 1.76 -5.01 -1.89
CA ALA A 122 3.01 -4.26 -1.84
C ALA A 122 3.71 -4.49 -0.50
N LEU A 123 5.03 -4.65 -0.56
CA LEU A 123 5.90 -4.80 0.60
C LEU A 123 6.76 -3.56 0.76
N GLY A 124 6.75 -2.95 1.96
CA GLY A 124 7.59 -1.80 2.30
C GLY A 124 8.79 -2.21 3.16
N HIS A 125 8.57 -2.37 4.46
CA HIS A 125 9.63 -2.69 5.42
C HIS A 125 10.40 -3.97 5.06
N ALA A 126 9.69 -5.01 4.63
CA ALA A 126 10.30 -6.29 4.24
C ALA A 126 11.35 -6.11 3.13
N MET A 127 11.07 -5.26 2.13
CA MET A 127 12.00 -4.98 1.02
C MET A 127 13.17 -4.08 1.43
N ILE A 128 13.02 -3.23 2.46
CA ILE A 128 14.13 -2.46 3.02
C ILE A 128 15.09 -3.39 3.77
N LEU A 129 14.55 -4.34 4.53
CA LEU A 129 15.34 -5.32 5.29
C LEU A 129 15.98 -6.38 4.38
N ASN A 130 15.31 -6.74 3.30
CA ASN A 130 15.70 -7.80 2.36
C ASN A 130 15.46 -7.34 0.93
N PRO A 131 16.39 -6.60 0.30
CA PRO A 131 16.23 -6.16 -1.09
C PRO A 131 16.02 -7.32 -2.08
N ASP A 132 16.48 -8.51 -1.73
CA ASP A 132 16.38 -9.77 -2.46
C ASP A 132 15.20 -10.67 -2.00
N TRP A 133 14.22 -10.12 -1.26
CA TRP A 133 13.10 -10.87 -0.66
C TRP A 133 12.42 -11.82 -1.68
N ILE A 134 12.13 -11.33 -2.88
CA ILE A 134 11.49 -12.13 -3.93
C ILE A 134 12.39 -13.30 -4.35
N ALA A 135 13.70 -13.06 -4.51
CA ALA A 135 14.65 -14.09 -4.90
C ALA A 135 14.81 -15.16 -3.80
N LEU A 136 14.79 -14.77 -2.53
CA LEU A 136 14.79 -15.69 -1.39
C LEU A 136 13.56 -16.61 -1.42
N VAL A 137 12.38 -16.06 -1.62
CA VAL A 137 11.14 -16.83 -1.72
C VAL A 137 11.17 -17.79 -2.92
N GLN A 138 11.53 -17.29 -4.10
CA GLN A 138 11.58 -18.12 -5.33
C GLN A 138 12.58 -19.25 -5.27
N SER A 139 13.62 -19.12 -4.44
CA SER A 139 14.66 -20.14 -4.25
C SER A 139 14.43 -21.08 -3.06
N GLY A 140 13.30 -20.96 -2.35
CA GLY A 140 13.00 -21.78 -1.16
C GLY A 140 13.86 -21.42 0.05
N ARG A 141 14.33 -20.18 0.13
CA ARG A 141 15.22 -19.68 1.18
C ARG A 141 14.51 -18.70 2.13
N GLU A 142 13.22 -18.87 2.34
CA GLU A 142 12.37 -17.99 3.16
C GLU A 142 12.87 -17.84 4.60
N LYS A 143 13.58 -18.86 5.13
CA LYS A 143 14.18 -18.82 6.46
C LYS A 143 15.31 -17.80 6.61
N GLU A 144 15.84 -17.28 5.50
CA GLU A 144 16.89 -16.27 5.49
C GLU A 144 16.31 -14.83 5.49
N ILE A 145 14.99 -14.68 5.36
CA ILE A 145 14.31 -13.39 5.42
C ILE A 145 14.49 -12.79 6.81
N LYS A 146 15.16 -11.64 6.85
CA LYS A 146 15.43 -10.88 8.09
C LYS A 146 14.19 -10.10 8.50
N MET A 147 13.83 -10.18 9.79
CA MET A 147 12.74 -9.42 10.40
C MET A 147 13.24 -8.23 11.23
N THR A 148 14.56 -8.13 11.41
CA THR A 148 15.24 -7.11 12.20
C THR A 148 16.35 -6.46 11.39
N ILE A 149 16.77 -5.26 11.77
CA ILE A 149 17.89 -4.55 11.15
C ILE A 149 18.99 -4.28 12.17
N SER A 150 20.24 -4.68 11.86
CA SER A 150 21.40 -4.36 12.70
C SER A 150 21.85 -2.92 12.45
N ARG A 151 22.35 -2.26 13.52
CA ARG A 151 22.94 -0.92 13.42
C ARG A 151 24.12 -0.84 12.46
N SER A 152 24.75 -1.96 12.14
CA SER A 152 25.86 -2.05 11.19
C SER A 152 25.43 -2.23 9.72
N SER A 153 24.13 -2.51 9.46
CA SER A 153 23.65 -2.91 8.13
C SER A 153 23.41 -1.75 7.15
N GLN A 154 23.49 -0.48 7.58
CA GLN A 154 23.19 0.68 6.73
C GLN A 154 23.90 0.63 5.36
N LYS A 155 25.21 0.38 5.38
CA LYS A 155 26.03 0.37 4.16
C LYS A 155 25.73 -0.84 3.27
N GLU A 156 25.53 -2.01 3.86
CA GLU A 156 25.17 -3.26 3.16
C GLU A 156 23.83 -3.09 2.42
N LEU A 157 22.84 -2.50 3.08
CA LEU A 157 21.51 -2.27 2.54
C LEU A 157 21.41 -0.98 1.70
N ALA A 158 22.51 -0.27 1.51
CA ALA A 158 22.58 1.00 0.76
C ALA A 158 21.54 2.04 1.21
N ILE A 159 21.24 2.10 2.52
CA ILE A 159 20.22 3.00 3.07
C ILE A 159 20.81 4.41 3.22
N PRO A 160 20.18 5.45 2.61
CA PRO A 160 20.63 6.83 2.75
C PRO A 160 20.56 7.32 4.20
N ASP A 161 21.45 8.25 4.58
CA ASP A 161 21.60 8.75 5.97
C ASP A 161 20.27 9.28 6.55
N GLY A 162 19.49 10.02 5.76
CA GLY A 162 18.19 10.54 6.21
C GLY A 162 17.20 9.43 6.57
N LEU A 163 17.09 8.41 5.74
CA LEU A 163 16.22 7.25 6.01
C LEU A 163 16.77 6.42 7.18
N TRP A 164 18.10 6.25 7.24
CA TRP A 164 18.75 5.54 8.35
C TRP A 164 18.47 6.20 9.70
N ALA A 165 18.59 7.53 9.75
CA ALA A 165 18.24 8.28 10.96
C ALA A 165 16.78 8.06 11.38
N MET A 166 15.84 8.00 10.43
CA MET A 166 14.44 7.69 10.74
C MET A 166 14.28 6.26 11.27
N ILE A 167 14.89 5.26 10.60
CA ILE A 167 14.81 3.85 11.00
C ILE A 167 15.32 3.67 12.45
N THR A 168 16.42 4.34 12.81
CA THR A 168 17.05 4.14 14.12
C THR A 168 16.45 4.98 15.24
N ASN A 169 15.73 6.07 14.94
CA ASN A 169 15.24 7.01 15.95
C ASN A 169 13.72 7.00 16.13
N ILE A 170 12.93 6.45 15.18
CA ILE A 170 11.47 6.36 15.35
C ILE A 170 11.13 5.07 16.09
N PRO A 171 10.65 5.15 17.36
CA PRO A 171 10.33 3.96 18.14
C PRO A 171 9.26 3.10 17.45
N GLY A 172 9.50 1.79 17.37
CA GLY A 172 8.54 0.82 16.85
C GLY A 172 8.35 0.82 15.32
N TRP A 173 9.07 1.67 14.58
CA TRP A 173 9.00 1.67 13.12
C TRP A 173 9.76 0.48 12.52
N PHE A 174 10.99 0.24 12.96
CA PHE A 174 11.76 -0.96 12.66
C PHE A 174 12.25 -1.61 13.96
N GLN A 175 12.40 -2.93 13.95
CA GLN A 175 13.06 -3.64 15.04
C GLN A 175 14.57 -3.59 14.83
N VAL A 176 15.21 -2.60 15.46
CA VAL A 176 16.66 -2.39 15.39
C VAL A 176 17.36 -3.22 16.47
N ILE A 177 18.42 -3.95 16.09
CA ILE A 177 19.27 -4.73 16.98
C ILE A 177 20.73 -4.24 16.86
N ASP A 178 21.54 -4.53 17.88
CA ASP A 178 22.95 -4.20 17.90
C ASP A 178 23.81 -5.15 17.03
#